data_6a8f0436388d982542eee98d66337d2e
#
_entry.id   6a8f0436388d982542eee98d66337d2e
#
_cell.length_a   1.000
_cell.length_b   1.000
_cell.length_c   1.000
_cell.angle_alpha   90.00
_cell.angle_beta   90.00
_cell.angle_gamma   90.00
#
_symmetry.space_group_name_H-M   'P 1'
#
loop_
_entity.id
_entity.type
_entity.pdbx_description
1 polymer ?
#
loop_
_entity_poly.entity_id
_entity_poly.type
_entity_poly.pdbx_seq_one_letter_code
_entity_poly.pdbx_strand_id
1 'polypeptide(L)'
;MVNRMNQGSIPLSLDQEQALNNVAVILERAGINLGSGELSSQNSKYKSVYALIGRAGSGKTALLSRITEKMSAIGVEIISGDFEVRKNKNKRSLSILAPTNKAANILRMRGVPATTIHRILYTPVYDPDYERIIEWLIGEQDEKPILDGLSENSLKRAWDFYRSNKSIPGALAAAGLKGSDFISGWKRREEPLDVGFIDESSMLDDDQLNDLKEIFSTLILFGDPAQLAPLSQSGRMVFDKLDFGCKSILSQIHRQSSDNPILKLSNFLSDPEINFSDFEMLIRKIANEDERIVWAQRVNVDLMSRSPVLVWRNATRIRLINAFRSVYNAPNDRLMEGEPLICDGLELPLKHRKKRIDLEARGLTKGANVIYLGPGKKAGFSRLFVVGSESPILSAASIVKIELPNEDEPFIPFAAKMGAIFLHGSAVTIHKAQGSQWEHVQVFGADIYAAAQTNRVEAGLPLWKRLAYVAITRAQEKLYWVTRSRLSKPSGPLDISDLK
;
A
#
# COMPACT_ATOMS: atom_id res chain seq x y z
N MET A 1 28.71 0.73 9.45
CA MET A 1 29.40 0.98 8.17
C MET A 1 29.08 -0.19 7.25
N VAL A 2 27.96 -0.12 6.52
CA VAL A 2 27.55 -1.16 5.56
C VAL A 2 28.13 -0.77 4.21
N ASN A 3 28.89 -1.68 3.61
CA ASN A 3 29.48 -1.56 2.30
C ASN A 3 28.46 -1.08 1.26
N ARG A 4 28.57 0.17 0.83
CA ARG A 4 28.00 0.61 -0.45
C ARG A 4 28.82 -0.10 -1.55
N MET A 5 28.33 -1.27 -1.97
CA MET A 5 28.78 -1.82 -3.23
C MET A 5 28.43 -0.80 -4.33
N ASN A 6 29.45 -0.34 -5.04
CA ASN A 6 29.34 0.34 -6.32
C ASN A 6 28.56 -0.58 -7.27
N GLN A 7 27.25 -0.44 -7.32
CA GLN A 7 26.45 -0.99 -8.40
C GLN A 7 26.77 -0.13 -9.62
N GLY A 8 27.66 -0.62 -10.49
CA GLY A 8 27.86 -0.08 -11.82
C GLY A 8 26.47 0.11 -12.46
N SER A 9 26.17 1.32 -12.93
CA SER A 9 24.86 1.69 -13.46
C SER A 9 24.50 0.70 -14.58
N ILE A 10 23.49 -0.11 -14.36
CA ILE A 10 22.93 -0.99 -15.41
C ILE A 10 22.62 -0.11 -16.61
N PRO A 11 23.12 -0.42 -17.82
CA PRO A 11 22.85 0.37 -19.00
C PRO A 11 21.35 0.41 -19.28
N LEU A 12 20.83 1.59 -19.59
CA LEU A 12 19.43 1.76 -19.97
C LEU A 12 19.18 1.09 -21.33
N SER A 13 17.97 0.56 -21.52
CA SER A 13 17.51 0.13 -22.83
C SER A 13 17.20 1.36 -23.72
N LEU A 14 17.13 1.15 -25.04
CA LEU A 14 16.89 2.24 -25.99
C LEU A 14 15.57 2.98 -25.69
N ASP A 15 14.51 2.26 -25.35
CA ASP A 15 13.22 2.86 -24.98
C ASP A 15 13.28 3.62 -23.65
N GLN A 16 14.10 3.16 -22.70
CA GLN A 16 14.35 3.88 -21.45
C GLN A 16 15.19 5.14 -21.65
N GLU A 17 16.19 5.11 -22.53
CA GLU A 17 16.97 6.30 -22.89
C GLU A 17 16.10 7.34 -23.57
N GLN A 18 15.27 6.91 -24.51
CA GLN A 18 14.32 7.79 -25.20
C GLN A 18 13.30 8.38 -24.20
N ALA A 19 12.77 7.57 -23.29
CA ALA A 19 11.85 8.03 -22.25
C ALA A 19 12.52 9.05 -21.31
N LEU A 20 13.78 8.82 -20.92
CA LEU A 20 14.55 9.74 -20.10
C LEU A 20 14.76 11.09 -20.83
N ASN A 21 15.09 11.05 -22.12
CA ASN A 21 15.26 12.26 -22.93
C ASN A 21 13.93 13.04 -23.05
N ASN A 22 12.82 12.36 -23.28
CA ASN A 22 11.50 12.99 -23.32
C ASN A 22 11.14 13.65 -21.99
N VAL A 23 11.39 12.97 -20.86
CA VAL A 23 11.19 13.56 -19.52
C VAL A 23 12.12 14.77 -19.32
N ALA A 24 13.38 14.70 -19.76
CA ALA A 24 14.31 15.83 -19.66
C ALA A 24 13.79 17.07 -20.40
N VAL A 25 13.23 16.91 -21.60
CA VAL A 25 12.58 18.01 -22.37
C VAL A 25 11.39 18.61 -21.60
N ILE A 26 10.56 17.78 -20.97
CA ILE A 26 9.43 18.27 -20.18
C ILE A 26 9.91 19.05 -18.95
N LEU A 27 10.93 18.55 -18.25
CA LEU A 27 11.52 19.22 -17.10
C LEU A 27 12.25 20.51 -17.48
N GLU A 28 12.91 20.54 -18.64
CA GLU A 28 13.55 21.76 -19.15
C GLU A 28 12.52 22.85 -19.45
N ARG A 29 11.38 22.51 -20.08
CA ARG A 29 10.25 23.46 -20.25
C ARG A 29 9.68 23.94 -18.92
N ALA A 30 9.76 23.10 -17.86
CA ALA A 30 9.40 23.48 -16.51
C ALA A 30 10.52 24.28 -15.78
N GLY A 31 11.63 24.57 -16.44
CA GLY A 31 12.76 25.35 -15.89
C GLY A 31 13.75 24.50 -15.10
N ILE A 32 13.84 23.19 -15.35
CA ILE A 32 14.78 22.26 -14.70
C ILE A 32 15.60 21.56 -15.79
N ASN A 33 16.80 22.02 -16.06
CA ASN A 33 17.67 21.42 -17.09
C ASN A 33 18.56 20.33 -16.45
N LEU A 34 18.24 19.06 -16.72
CA LEU A 34 19.00 17.92 -16.21
C LEU A 34 20.40 17.77 -16.83
N GLY A 35 20.64 18.37 -17.98
CA GLY A 35 21.93 18.31 -18.70
C GLY A 35 22.94 19.34 -18.20
N SER A 36 22.54 20.62 -18.14
CA SER A 36 23.39 21.71 -17.67
C SER A 36 23.39 21.87 -16.14
N GLY A 37 22.39 21.31 -15.45
CA GLY A 37 22.17 21.52 -14.02
C GLY A 37 21.56 22.89 -13.68
N GLU A 38 21.13 23.66 -14.68
CA GLU A 38 20.53 24.97 -14.47
C GLU A 38 19.09 24.90 -14.01
N LEU A 39 18.75 25.74 -13.02
CA LEU A 39 17.41 25.91 -12.48
C LEU A 39 16.95 27.33 -12.77
N SER A 40 15.95 27.49 -13.62
CA SER A 40 15.32 28.80 -13.88
C SER A 40 14.10 29.02 -12.98
N SER A 41 13.63 30.28 -12.92
CA SER A 41 12.41 30.63 -12.20
C SER A 41 11.20 29.88 -12.78
N GLN A 42 10.25 29.52 -11.90
CA GLN A 42 9.03 28.83 -12.30
C GLN A 42 8.22 29.65 -13.31
N ASN A 43 7.90 29.06 -14.43
CA ASN A 43 6.88 29.61 -15.32
C ASN A 43 5.50 29.17 -14.81
N SER A 44 4.83 30.04 -14.06
CA SER A 44 3.52 29.76 -13.42
C SER A 44 2.40 29.40 -14.40
N LYS A 45 2.57 29.70 -15.68
CA LYS A 45 1.58 29.40 -16.73
C LYS A 45 1.80 28.04 -17.38
N TYR A 46 2.97 27.41 -17.19
CA TYR A 46 3.27 26.11 -17.78
C TYR A 46 2.71 25.00 -16.88
N LYS A 47 1.71 24.30 -17.36
CA LYS A 47 1.21 23.09 -16.73
C LYS A 47 1.31 21.93 -17.70
N SER A 48 1.89 20.80 -17.26
CA SER A 48 2.05 19.61 -18.09
C SER A 48 1.83 18.33 -17.32
N VAL A 49 1.28 17.35 -18.02
CA VAL A 49 1.17 15.96 -17.55
C VAL A 49 1.81 15.07 -18.60
N TYR A 50 2.73 14.22 -18.16
CA TYR A 50 3.43 13.28 -19.02
C TYR A 50 3.37 11.87 -18.39
N ALA A 51 3.26 10.82 -19.20
CA ALA A 51 3.19 9.47 -18.69
C ALA A 51 4.31 8.57 -19.23
N LEU A 52 4.92 7.83 -18.31
CA LEU A 52 5.82 6.72 -18.57
C LEU A 52 5.06 5.42 -18.32
N ILE A 53 4.69 4.75 -19.40
CA ILE A 53 3.83 3.57 -19.37
C ILE A 53 4.67 2.34 -19.67
N GLY A 54 4.55 1.31 -18.85
CA GLY A 54 5.24 0.05 -19.08
C GLY A 54 4.75 -1.05 -18.14
N ARG A 55 4.92 -2.29 -18.56
CA ARG A 55 4.54 -3.46 -17.78
C ARG A 55 5.48 -3.73 -16.61
N ALA A 56 5.12 -4.70 -15.76
CA ALA A 56 6.02 -5.22 -14.73
C ALA A 56 7.34 -5.67 -15.38
N GLY A 57 8.48 -5.28 -14.77
CA GLY A 57 9.81 -5.60 -15.30
C GLY A 57 10.36 -4.64 -16.37
N SER A 58 9.62 -3.63 -16.84
CA SER A 58 10.11 -2.63 -17.82
C SER A 58 11.05 -1.57 -17.25
N GLY A 59 11.34 -1.61 -15.94
CA GLY A 59 12.31 -0.71 -15.29
C GLY A 59 11.78 0.68 -14.93
N LYS A 60 10.47 0.91 -14.88
CA LYS A 60 9.86 2.19 -14.48
C LYS A 60 10.45 2.77 -13.19
N THR A 61 10.50 1.96 -12.13
CA THR A 61 11.01 2.38 -10.82
C THR A 61 12.50 2.72 -10.86
N ALA A 62 13.29 1.99 -11.65
CA ALA A 62 14.73 2.30 -11.84
C ALA A 62 14.92 3.65 -12.55
N LEU A 63 14.09 3.93 -13.55
CA LEU A 63 14.11 5.21 -14.26
C LEU A 63 13.66 6.35 -13.34
N LEU A 64 12.62 6.16 -12.54
CA LEU A 64 12.16 7.10 -11.52
C LEU A 64 13.28 7.44 -10.52
N SER A 65 13.96 6.42 -9.98
CA SER A 65 15.08 6.60 -9.04
C SER A 65 16.20 7.42 -9.68
N ARG A 66 16.60 7.08 -10.91
CA ARG A 66 17.68 7.76 -11.62
C ARG A 66 17.37 9.23 -11.92
N ILE A 67 16.12 9.55 -12.30
CA ILE A 67 15.71 10.94 -12.52
C ILE A 67 15.70 11.69 -11.19
N THR A 68 15.19 11.07 -10.12
CA THR A 68 15.19 11.65 -8.76
C THR A 68 16.59 11.99 -8.28
N GLU A 69 17.54 11.07 -8.44
CA GLU A 69 18.95 11.29 -8.07
C GLU A 69 19.56 12.47 -8.84
N LYS A 70 19.33 12.54 -10.16
CA LYS A 70 19.80 13.68 -10.99
C LYS A 70 19.17 15.00 -10.53
N MET A 71 17.87 15.05 -10.27
CA MET A 71 17.20 16.26 -9.79
C MET A 71 17.71 16.71 -8.41
N SER A 72 17.93 15.76 -7.52
CA SER A 72 18.51 16.05 -6.19
C SER A 72 19.94 16.59 -6.30
N ALA A 73 20.75 16.01 -7.19
CA ALA A 73 22.15 16.43 -7.41
C ALA A 73 22.27 17.88 -7.92
N ILE A 74 21.31 18.38 -8.70
CA ILE A 74 21.27 19.76 -9.17
C ILE A 74 20.57 20.73 -8.21
N GLY A 75 20.21 20.28 -7.00
CA GLY A 75 19.69 21.14 -5.94
C GLY A 75 18.17 21.30 -5.89
N VAL A 76 17.40 20.47 -6.60
CA VAL A 76 15.95 20.42 -6.46
C VAL A 76 15.58 19.87 -5.08
N GLU A 77 14.73 20.57 -4.34
CA GLU A 77 14.31 20.20 -3.00
C GLU A 77 13.25 19.13 -3.05
N ILE A 78 13.45 18.04 -2.28
CA ILE A 78 12.46 16.96 -2.19
C ILE A 78 11.50 17.28 -1.05
N ILE A 79 10.23 17.44 -1.39
CA ILE A 79 9.14 17.63 -0.42
C ILE A 79 8.50 16.28 -0.12
N SER A 80 8.78 15.73 1.05
CA SER A 80 8.09 14.57 1.61
C SER A 80 6.88 15.03 2.42
N GLY A 81 5.77 14.32 2.41
CA GLY A 81 4.48 14.75 2.95
C GLY A 81 4.36 14.97 4.46
N ASP A 82 5.38 15.43 5.14
CA ASP A 82 5.23 15.96 6.49
C ASP A 82 4.53 17.32 6.40
N PHE A 83 3.36 17.40 7.02
CA PHE A 83 2.40 18.52 6.93
C PHE A 83 2.99 19.91 7.24
N GLU A 84 4.15 19.96 7.86
CA GLU A 84 4.81 21.18 8.32
C GLU A 84 5.95 21.63 7.40
N VAL A 85 6.40 20.81 6.48
CA VAL A 85 7.47 21.18 5.56
C VAL A 85 6.90 22.09 4.49
N ARG A 86 7.15 23.40 4.65
CA ARG A 86 6.87 24.38 3.61
C ARG A 86 7.98 24.34 2.56
N LYS A 87 7.58 24.49 1.28
CA LYS A 87 8.52 24.66 0.19
C LYS A 87 9.37 25.91 0.44
N ASN A 88 10.69 25.79 0.24
CA ASN A 88 11.54 26.98 0.16
C ASN A 88 11.20 27.75 -1.11
N LYS A 89 10.76 29.01 -0.96
CA LYS A 89 10.34 29.86 -2.09
C LYS A 89 11.43 30.06 -3.15
N ASN A 90 12.69 29.95 -2.75
CA ASN A 90 13.85 30.15 -3.63
C ASN A 90 14.37 28.85 -4.25
N LYS A 91 13.73 27.69 -3.99
CA LYS A 91 14.13 26.41 -4.54
C LYS A 91 13.03 25.79 -5.37
N ARG A 92 13.44 25.04 -6.39
CA ARG A 92 12.54 24.15 -7.14
C ARG A 92 12.23 22.91 -6.30
N SER A 93 11.02 22.39 -6.40
CA SER A 93 10.55 21.29 -5.58
C SER A 93 10.19 20.06 -6.41
N LEU A 94 10.46 18.89 -5.86
CA LEU A 94 10.05 17.58 -6.35
C LEU A 94 9.32 16.83 -5.24
N SER A 95 8.18 16.26 -5.55
CA SER A 95 7.52 15.27 -4.67
C SER A 95 7.37 13.95 -5.39
N ILE A 96 7.73 12.85 -4.71
CA ILE A 96 7.57 11.51 -5.23
C ILE A 96 6.42 10.87 -4.48
N LEU A 97 5.39 10.50 -5.23
CA LEU A 97 4.08 10.15 -4.70
C LEU A 97 3.66 8.75 -5.13
N ALA A 98 2.96 8.08 -4.24
CA ALA A 98 2.29 6.82 -4.54
C ALA A 98 0.85 6.84 -4.02
N PRO A 99 -0.09 6.09 -4.63
CA PRO A 99 -1.48 6.04 -4.17
C PRO A 99 -1.63 5.41 -2.79
N THR A 100 -0.73 4.51 -2.41
CA THR A 100 -0.79 3.78 -1.15
C THR A 100 0.47 3.93 -0.31
N ASN A 101 0.32 3.84 1.03
CA ASN A 101 1.47 3.85 1.94
C ASN A 101 2.45 2.71 1.65
N LYS A 102 1.96 1.55 1.22
CA LYS A 102 2.79 0.39 0.91
C LYS A 102 3.65 0.61 -0.33
N ALA A 103 3.07 1.16 -1.41
CA ALA A 103 3.82 1.53 -2.60
C ALA A 103 4.89 2.59 -2.26
N ALA A 104 4.53 3.63 -1.50
CA ALA A 104 5.48 4.62 -1.01
C ALA A 104 6.61 3.99 -0.16
N ASN A 105 6.28 3.01 0.69
CA ASN A 105 7.28 2.31 1.51
C ASN A 105 8.26 1.48 0.67
N ILE A 106 7.78 0.77 -0.35
CA ILE A 106 8.64 0.02 -1.28
C ILE A 106 9.65 0.96 -1.97
N LEU A 107 9.21 2.15 -2.39
CA LEU A 107 10.11 3.17 -2.94
C LEU A 107 11.16 3.62 -1.92
N ARG A 108 10.75 3.87 -0.66
CA ARG A 108 11.67 4.27 0.42
C ARG A 108 12.71 3.20 0.73
N MET A 109 12.32 1.92 0.75
CA MET A 109 13.27 0.80 0.93
C MET A 109 14.30 0.72 -0.21
N ARG A 110 13.99 1.26 -1.39
CA ARG A 110 14.92 1.39 -2.53
C ARG A 110 15.69 2.71 -2.52
N GLY A 111 15.62 3.50 -1.44
CA GLY A 111 16.32 4.78 -1.29
C GLY A 111 15.62 5.96 -1.95
N VAL A 112 14.40 5.80 -2.48
CA VAL A 112 13.62 6.89 -3.09
C VAL A 112 12.71 7.52 -2.02
N PRO A 113 12.83 8.82 -1.70
CA PRO A 113 12.07 9.49 -0.63
C PRO A 113 10.62 9.76 -1.05
N ALA A 114 9.81 8.71 -1.09
CA ALA A 114 8.42 8.77 -1.51
C ALA A 114 7.44 8.93 -0.35
N THR A 115 6.30 9.56 -0.62
CA THR A 115 5.16 9.69 0.29
C THR A 115 3.85 9.37 -0.43
N THR A 116 2.72 9.45 0.27
CA THR A 116 1.42 9.22 -0.39
C THR A 116 0.84 10.51 -0.95
N ILE A 117 0.04 10.36 -2.01
CA ILE A 117 -0.74 11.45 -2.62
C ILE A 117 -1.54 12.18 -1.54
N HIS A 118 -2.25 11.45 -0.68
CA HIS A 118 -3.07 12.04 0.37
C HIS A 118 -2.27 12.92 1.33
N ARG A 119 -1.04 12.52 1.71
CA ARG A 119 -0.18 13.32 2.61
C ARG A 119 0.30 14.61 2.00
N ILE A 120 0.51 14.64 0.69
CA ILE A 120 0.89 15.87 -0.01
C ILE A 120 -0.31 16.81 -0.20
N LEU A 121 -1.47 16.27 -0.53
CA LEU A 121 -2.65 17.06 -0.87
C LEU A 121 -3.40 17.58 0.35
N TYR A 122 -3.45 16.80 1.45
CA TYR A 122 -4.36 17.10 2.56
C TYR A 122 -3.65 17.14 3.91
N THR A 123 -4.06 18.11 4.73
CA THR A 123 -3.67 18.21 6.13
C THR A 123 -4.90 17.95 7.01
N PRO A 124 -4.83 17.08 8.03
CA PRO A 124 -5.95 16.85 8.92
C PRO A 124 -6.22 18.11 9.76
N VAL A 125 -7.49 18.45 9.91
CA VAL A 125 -7.97 19.46 10.85
C VAL A 125 -8.45 18.71 12.08
N TYR A 126 -7.80 18.95 13.21
CA TYR A 126 -8.14 18.31 14.47
C TYR A 126 -9.14 19.14 15.26
N ASP A 127 -10.03 18.46 15.96
CA ASP A 127 -10.96 19.09 16.88
C ASP A 127 -10.27 19.33 18.24
N PRO A 128 -10.06 20.60 18.64
CA PRO A 128 -9.37 20.90 19.88
C PRO A 128 -10.15 20.46 21.14
N ASP A 129 -11.46 20.31 21.04
CA ASP A 129 -12.29 19.94 22.20
C ASP A 129 -12.04 18.48 22.60
N TYR A 130 -11.83 17.58 21.63
CA TYR A 130 -11.47 16.20 21.93
C TYR A 130 -10.05 16.08 22.50
N GLU A 131 -9.11 16.91 22.11
CA GLU A 131 -7.75 16.90 22.67
C GLU A 131 -7.76 17.30 24.17
N ARG A 132 -8.68 18.15 24.64
CA ARG A 132 -8.86 18.50 26.05
C ARG A 132 -9.11 17.29 26.94
N ILE A 133 -9.80 16.23 26.43
CA ILE A 133 -9.99 15.00 27.18
C ILE A 133 -8.65 14.35 27.51
N ILE A 134 -7.73 14.35 26.54
CA ILE A 134 -6.40 13.75 26.72
C ILE A 134 -5.61 14.57 27.73
N GLU A 135 -5.64 15.90 27.63
CA GLU A 135 -4.98 16.82 28.56
C GLU A 135 -5.44 16.61 30.00
N TRP A 136 -6.75 16.47 30.18
CA TRP A 136 -7.34 16.15 31.46
C TRP A 136 -6.93 14.77 31.99
N LEU A 137 -6.97 13.73 31.16
CA LEU A 137 -6.57 12.39 31.55
C LEU A 137 -5.11 12.28 32.00
N ILE A 138 -4.21 13.03 31.38
CA ILE A 138 -2.77 13.02 31.72
C ILE A 138 -2.39 14.04 32.82
N GLY A 139 -3.34 14.86 33.25
CA GLY A 139 -3.14 15.86 34.32
C GLY A 139 -2.48 17.15 33.83
N GLU A 140 -2.52 17.46 32.53
CA GLU A 140 -2.09 18.75 31.97
C GLU A 140 -3.21 19.81 32.09
N GLN A 141 -4.45 19.38 32.27
CA GLN A 141 -5.62 20.20 32.53
C GLN A 141 -6.34 19.70 33.77
N ASP A 142 -6.58 20.57 34.74
CA ASP A 142 -7.24 20.23 36.03
C ASP A 142 -8.77 20.11 35.84
N GLU A 143 -9.34 20.96 34.98
CA GLU A 143 -10.79 20.98 34.78
C GLU A 143 -11.25 19.86 33.84
N LYS A 144 -12.33 19.17 34.25
CA LYS A 144 -12.98 18.14 33.49
C LYS A 144 -13.61 18.79 32.22
N PRO A 145 -13.29 18.30 31.00
CA PRO A 145 -13.83 18.88 29.78
C PRO A 145 -15.34 18.61 29.66
N ILE A 146 -16.06 19.63 29.23
CA ILE A 146 -17.49 19.54 28.86
C ILE A 146 -17.56 19.51 27.34
N LEU A 147 -18.11 18.44 26.77
CA LEU A 147 -18.18 18.23 25.32
C LEU A 147 -19.58 17.82 24.92
N ASP A 148 -20.09 18.44 23.86
CA ASP A 148 -21.37 18.06 23.28
C ASP A 148 -21.33 16.61 22.77
N GLY A 149 -22.32 15.83 23.17
CA GLY A 149 -22.42 14.41 22.79
C GLY A 149 -21.64 13.42 23.67
N LEU A 150 -20.86 13.87 24.64
CA LEU A 150 -20.18 13.03 25.62
C LEU A 150 -20.82 13.13 27.02
N SER A 151 -21.39 12.02 27.49
CA SER A 151 -21.98 11.99 28.83
C SER A 151 -20.90 12.03 29.92
N GLU A 152 -21.26 12.54 31.06
CA GLU A 152 -20.43 12.55 32.26
C GLU A 152 -19.95 11.16 32.67
N ASN A 153 -20.81 10.15 32.47
CA ASN A 153 -20.49 8.74 32.70
C ASN A 153 -19.44 8.22 31.73
N SER A 154 -19.40 8.71 30.50
CA SER A 154 -18.37 8.35 29.52
C SER A 154 -17.01 8.86 29.93
N LEU A 155 -16.91 10.12 30.38
CA LEU A 155 -15.67 10.68 30.89
C LEU A 155 -15.22 10.00 32.18
N LYS A 156 -16.14 9.64 33.06
CA LYS A 156 -15.82 8.86 34.29
C LYS A 156 -15.23 7.51 33.92
N ARG A 157 -15.82 6.78 32.97
CA ARG A 157 -15.27 5.49 32.49
C ARG A 157 -13.87 5.65 31.89
N ALA A 158 -13.62 6.74 31.14
CA ALA A 158 -12.30 7.04 30.62
C ALA A 158 -11.29 7.25 31.73
N TRP A 159 -11.64 8.04 32.74
CA TRP A 159 -10.80 8.33 33.89
C TRP A 159 -10.46 7.07 34.72
N ASP A 160 -11.47 6.27 35.06
CA ASP A 160 -11.28 5.04 35.82
C ASP A 160 -10.40 4.05 35.07
N PHE A 161 -10.59 3.92 33.77
CA PHE A 161 -9.76 3.09 32.91
C PHE A 161 -8.32 3.59 32.86
N TYR A 162 -8.13 4.90 32.68
CA TYR A 162 -6.79 5.49 32.62
C TYR A 162 -6.03 5.34 33.93
N ARG A 163 -6.69 5.55 35.07
CA ARG A 163 -6.06 5.34 36.40
C ARG A 163 -5.54 3.92 36.56
N SER A 164 -6.30 2.94 36.12
CA SER A 164 -5.97 1.51 36.29
C SER A 164 -4.94 1.03 35.26
N ASN A 165 -4.98 1.51 34.03
CA ASN A 165 -4.24 0.93 32.93
C ASN A 165 -3.18 1.86 32.33
N LYS A 166 -3.19 3.16 32.63
CA LYS A 166 -2.29 4.18 32.06
C LYS A 166 -2.24 4.16 30.52
N SER A 167 -3.35 3.80 29.89
CA SER A 167 -3.50 3.70 28.44
C SER A 167 -4.51 4.72 27.94
N ILE A 168 -4.04 5.77 27.25
CA ILE A 168 -4.93 6.79 26.67
C ILE A 168 -5.85 6.17 25.61
N PRO A 169 -5.37 5.37 24.64
CA PRO A 169 -6.27 4.75 23.66
C PRO A 169 -7.36 3.89 24.28
N GLY A 170 -7.03 3.17 25.36
CA GLY A 170 -8.02 2.38 26.10
C GLY A 170 -9.03 3.24 26.86
N ALA A 171 -8.58 4.34 27.46
CA ALA A 171 -9.45 5.28 28.17
C ALA A 171 -10.45 5.96 27.23
N LEU A 172 -9.98 6.45 26.08
CA LEU A 172 -10.84 7.05 25.06
C LEU A 172 -11.85 6.04 24.51
N ALA A 173 -11.40 4.79 24.31
CA ALA A 173 -12.30 3.71 23.95
C ALA A 173 -13.37 3.44 25.02
N ALA A 174 -13.03 3.49 26.31
CA ALA A 174 -13.98 3.36 27.41
C ALA A 174 -15.02 4.50 27.42
N ALA A 175 -14.65 5.69 26.95
CA ALA A 175 -15.57 6.79 26.71
C ALA A 175 -16.46 6.60 25.47
N GLY A 176 -16.16 5.62 24.60
CA GLY A 176 -16.87 5.40 23.35
C GLY A 176 -16.28 6.12 22.13
N LEU A 177 -15.13 6.80 22.29
CA LEU A 177 -14.47 7.58 21.25
C LEU A 177 -13.59 6.72 20.35
N LYS A 178 -13.57 7.06 19.06
CA LYS A 178 -12.68 6.49 18.03
C LYS A 178 -11.63 7.54 17.62
N GLY A 179 -10.49 7.12 17.06
CA GLY A 179 -9.45 8.02 16.59
C GLY A 179 -9.90 8.96 15.46
N SER A 180 -10.85 8.50 14.63
CA SER A 180 -11.47 9.30 13.59
C SER A 180 -12.25 10.50 14.13
N ASP A 181 -12.80 10.42 15.35
CA ASP A 181 -13.62 11.49 15.94
C ASP A 181 -12.77 12.75 16.24
N PHE A 182 -11.44 12.59 16.33
CA PHE A 182 -10.50 13.69 16.55
C PHE A 182 -10.18 14.49 15.28
N ILE A 183 -10.60 14.03 14.10
CA ILE A 183 -10.40 14.73 12.84
C ILE A 183 -11.74 15.30 12.40
N SER A 184 -11.90 16.61 12.55
CA SER A 184 -13.11 17.33 12.12
C SER A 184 -13.17 17.53 10.60
N GLY A 185 -12.02 17.43 9.91
CA GLY A 185 -11.97 17.57 8.47
C GLY A 185 -10.56 17.48 7.90
N TRP A 186 -10.46 17.76 6.61
CA TRP A 186 -9.20 17.78 5.87
C TRP A 186 -9.05 19.08 5.14
N LYS A 187 -7.95 19.80 5.39
CA LYS A 187 -7.61 21.02 4.65
C LYS A 187 -6.72 20.65 3.48
N ARG A 188 -7.08 21.10 2.29
CA ARG A 188 -6.28 20.93 1.10
C ARG A 188 -5.04 21.84 1.14
N ARG A 189 -3.91 21.38 0.59
CA ARG A 189 -2.73 22.21 0.39
C ARG A 189 -3.06 23.32 -0.64
N GLU A 190 -2.69 24.52 -0.33
CA GLU A 190 -2.85 25.68 -1.20
C GLU A 190 -1.50 26.10 -1.83
N GLU A 191 -0.38 25.71 -1.19
CA GLU A 191 0.96 26.06 -1.65
C GLU A 191 1.33 25.29 -2.93
N PRO A 192 1.63 25.99 -4.04
CA PRO A 192 1.98 25.34 -5.29
C PRO A 192 3.35 24.66 -5.23
N LEU A 193 3.45 23.47 -5.84
CA LEU A 193 4.65 22.70 -5.99
C LEU A 193 5.06 22.63 -7.47
N ASP A 194 6.35 22.32 -7.74
CA ASP A 194 6.84 22.34 -9.11
C ASP A 194 6.60 21.03 -9.83
N VAL A 195 7.21 19.96 -9.36
CA VAL A 195 7.20 18.66 -10.03
C VAL A 195 6.64 17.58 -9.11
N GLY A 196 5.71 16.78 -9.62
CA GLY A 196 5.21 15.57 -8.97
C GLY A 196 5.51 14.32 -9.81
N PHE A 197 6.18 13.34 -9.23
CA PHE A 197 6.31 12.00 -9.79
C PHE A 197 5.31 11.10 -9.12
N ILE A 198 4.45 10.43 -9.90
CA ILE A 198 3.39 9.57 -9.38
C ILE A 198 3.69 8.13 -9.81
N ASP A 199 4.18 7.30 -8.89
CA ASP A 199 4.32 5.87 -9.14
C ASP A 199 2.98 5.14 -8.93
N GLU A 200 2.82 3.98 -9.56
CA GLU A 200 1.57 3.20 -9.57
C GLU A 200 0.34 4.02 -10.01
N SER A 201 0.53 4.93 -10.99
CA SER A 201 -0.52 5.84 -11.46
C SER A 201 -1.73 5.16 -12.12
N SER A 202 -1.66 3.85 -12.38
CA SER A 202 -2.81 3.03 -12.80
C SER A 202 -3.92 2.97 -11.75
N MET A 203 -3.60 3.24 -10.47
CA MET A 203 -4.56 3.29 -9.37
C MET A 203 -5.17 4.68 -9.14
N LEU A 204 -4.68 5.69 -9.86
CA LEU A 204 -5.11 7.09 -9.71
C LEU A 204 -6.46 7.30 -10.38
N ASP A 205 -7.38 7.95 -9.69
CA ASP A 205 -8.66 8.39 -10.28
C ASP A 205 -8.59 9.82 -10.83
N ASP A 206 -9.63 10.23 -11.56
CA ASP A 206 -9.68 11.55 -12.19
C ASP A 206 -9.72 12.69 -11.17
N ASP A 207 -10.41 12.52 -10.06
CA ASP A 207 -10.52 13.54 -9.01
C ASP A 207 -9.16 13.78 -8.36
N GLN A 208 -8.45 12.71 -8.02
CA GLN A 208 -7.09 12.78 -7.50
C GLN A 208 -6.13 13.43 -8.52
N LEU A 209 -6.24 13.07 -9.80
CA LEU A 209 -5.42 13.69 -10.85
C LEU A 209 -5.71 15.18 -10.96
N ASN A 210 -6.98 15.60 -10.89
CA ASN A 210 -7.36 17.01 -10.94
C ASN A 210 -6.82 17.75 -9.72
N ASP A 211 -6.94 17.18 -8.52
CA ASP A 211 -6.35 17.73 -7.31
C ASP A 211 -4.83 17.93 -7.41
N LEU A 212 -4.14 16.95 -7.97
CA LEU A 212 -2.71 17.05 -8.22
C LEU A 212 -2.35 18.13 -9.24
N LYS A 213 -3.12 18.27 -10.32
CA LYS A 213 -2.93 19.35 -11.33
C LYS A 213 -3.12 20.77 -10.77
N GLU A 214 -3.89 20.94 -9.72
CA GLU A 214 -4.03 22.25 -9.08
C GLU A 214 -2.79 22.61 -8.27
N ILE A 215 -2.13 21.65 -7.65
CA ILE A 215 -0.95 21.84 -6.79
C ILE A 215 0.35 21.84 -7.59
N PHE A 216 0.50 20.93 -8.55
CA PHE A 216 1.73 20.76 -9.32
C PHE A 216 1.67 21.45 -10.68
N SER A 217 2.78 22.09 -11.07
CA SER A 217 2.94 22.63 -12.42
C SER A 217 3.26 21.52 -13.44
N THR A 218 4.03 20.50 -13.04
CA THR A 218 4.42 19.38 -13.89
C THR A 218 4.20 18.06 -13.18
N LEU A 219 3.47 17.14 -13.82
CA LEU A 219 3.24 15.79 -13.32
C LEU A 219 3.83 14.77 -14.28
N ILE A 220 4.59 13.82 -13.73
CA ILE A 220 5.10 12.66 -14.47
C ILE A 220 4.53 11.40 -13.84
N LEU A 221 3.69 10.70 -14.61
CA LEU A 221 2.95 9.52 -14.19
C LEU A 221 3.72 8.26 -14.59
N PHE A 222 4.00 7.38 -13.65
CA PHE A 222 4.57 6.06 -13.90
C PHE A 222 3.47 5.03 -13.73
N GLY A 223 3.04 4.40 -14.82
CA GLY A 223 1.87 3.51 -14.84
C GLY A 223 2.10 2.20 -15.55
N ASP A 224 1.25 1.23 -15.23
CA ASP A 224 1.23 -0.08 -15.87
C ASP A 224 -0.16 -0.31 -16.49
N PRO A 225 -0.27 -0.38 -17.84
CA PRO A 225 -1.55 -0.46 -18.52
C PRO A 225 -2.25 -1.82 -18.35
N ALA A 226 -1.55 -2.83 -17.84
CA ALA A 226 -2.12 -4.16 -17.60
C ALA A 226 -2.66 -4.35 -16.17
N GLN A 227 -2.42 -3.39 -15.26
CA GLN A 227 -2.96 -3.42 -13.91
C GLN A 227 -4.48 -3.12 -13.89
N LEU A 228 -5.09 -3.26 -12.70
CA LEU A 228 -6.48 -2.90 -12.47
C LEU A 228 -6.65 -1.38 -12.48
N ALA A 229 -7.69 -0.91 -13.15
CA ALA A 229 -8.10 0.49 -13.10
C ALA A 229 -8.83 0.79 -11.77
N PRO A 230 -8.94 2.08 -11.37
CA PRO A 230 -9.73 2.48 -10.22
C PRO A 230 -11.19 2.06 -10.35
N LEU A 231 -11.79 1.58 -9.25
CA LEU A 231 -13.18 1.13 -9.22
C LEU A 231 -14.19 2.25 -9.49
N SER A 232 -13.82 3.49 -9.18
CA SER A 232 -14.65 4.69 -9.37
C SER A 232 -14.78 5.14 -10.82
N GLN A 233 -13.91 4.64 -11.70
CA GLN A 233 -13.91 4.99 -13.11
C GLN A 233 -14.29 3.76 -13.94
N SER A 234 -15.10 3.94 -14.94
CA SER A 234 -15.59 2.92 -15.89
C SER A 234 -14.47 2.11 -16.58
N GLY A 235 -13.46 1.67 -15.80
CA GLY A 235 -12.34 0.86 -16.22
C GLY A 235 -11.28 1.59 -17.05
N ARG A 236 -11.23 2.92 -17.04
CA ARG A 236 -10.20 3.70 -17.75
C ARG A 236 -9.14 4.21 -16.78
N MET A 237 -7.90 4.26 -17.22
CA MET A 237 -6.78 4.82 -16.46
C MET A 237 -6.56 6.28 -16.85
N VAL A 238 -6.06 7.08 -15.92
CA VAL A 238 -5.82 8.53 -16.13
C VAL A 238 -4.90 8.82 -17.32
N PHE A 239 -3.93 7.98 -17.58
CA PHE A 239 -3.00 8.15 -18.70
C PHE A 239 -3.58 7.70 -20.06
N ASP A 240 -4.71 6.98 -20.11
CA ASP A 240 -5.38 6.64 -21.37
C ASP A 240 -5.90 7.89 -22.07
N LYS A 241 -6.25 8.92 -21.29
CA LYS A 241 -6.79 10.20 -21.78
C LYS A 241 -5.72 11.18 -22.29
N LEU A 242 -4.44 10.89 -22.08
CA LEU A 242 -3.35 11.74 -22.55
C LEU A 242 -3.10 11.51 -24.05
N ASP A 243 -2.73 12.57 -24.76
CA ASP A 243 -2.31 12.50 -26.15
C ASP A 243 -1.06 11.64 -26.31
N PHE A 244 -0.87 11.07 -27.50
CA PHE A 244 0.29 10.20 -27.77
C PHE A 244 1.62 10.90 -27.56
N GLY A 245 1.74 12.18 -27.90
CA GLY A 245 2.94 13.01 -27.65
C GLY A 245 3.25 13.29 -26.17
N CYS A 246 2.30 13.00 -25.28
CA CYS A 246 2.47 13.13 -23.82
C CYS A 246 2.74 11.78 -23.13
N LYS A 247 3.19 10.76 -23.88
CA LYS A 247 3.46 9.41 -23.35
C LYS A 247 4.77 8.86 -23.88
N SER A 248 5.48 8.10 -23.06
CA SER A 248 6.50 7.13 -23.49
C SER A 248 6.08 5.74 -23.08
N ILE A 249 6.26 4.78 -23.99
CA ILE A 249 5.94 3.38 -23.76
C ILE A 249 7.25 2.60 -23.60
N LEU A 250 7.44 1.99 -22.44
CA LEU A 250 8.55 1.09 -22.15
C LEU A 250 8.12 -0.33 -22.55
N SER A 251 8.58 -0.77 -23.72
CA SER A 251 8.22 -2.06 -24.29
C SER A 251 9.21 -3.18 -23.96
N GLN A 252 10.47 -2.81 -23.67
CA GLN A 252 11.51 -3.80 -23.39
C GLN A 252 11.45 -4.29 -21.94
N ILE A 253 11.44 -5.61 -21.80
CA ILE A 253 11.56 -6.26 -20.50
C ILE A 253 13.03 -6.59 -20.28
N HIS A 254 13.61 -6.14 -19.15
CA HIS A 254 15.03 -6.33 -18.89
C HIS A 254 15.42 -7.81 -18.80
N ARG A 255 16.64 -8.15 -19.30
CA ARG A 255 17.15 -9.53 -19.42
C ARG A 255 17.10 -10.37 -18.13
N GLN A 256 17.21 -9.75 -16.94
CA GLN A 256 17.06 -10.47 -15.66
C GLN A 256 15.64 -11.02 -15.45
N SER A 257 14.66 -10.52 -16.21
CA SER A 257 13.27 -10.95 -16.16
C SER A 257 12.88 -11.89 -17.31
N SER A 258 13.69 -12.00 -18.38
CA SER A 258 13.36 -12.83 -19.56
C SER A 258 13.24 -14.32 -19.23
N ASP A 259 13.99 -14.82 -18.25
CA ASP A 259 13.94 -16.21 -17.79
C ASP A 259 13.01 -16.45 -16.60
N ASN A 260 12.32 -15.41 -16.15
CA ASN A 260 11.37 -15.55 -15.07
C ASN A 260 10.02 -16.06 -15.60
N PRO A 261 9.57 -17.28 -15.22
CA PRO A 261 8.32 -17.86 -15.71
C PRO A 261 7.09 -17.06 -15.30
N ILE A 262 7.14 -16.34 -14.16
CA ILE A 262 6.06 -15.47 -13.69
C ILE A 262 5.84 -14.31 -14.67
N LEU A 263 6.94 -13.70 -15.14
CA LEU A 263 6.87 -12.62 -16.13
C LEU A 263 6.48 -13.13 -17.51
N LYS A 264 6.93 -14.34 -17.90
CA LYS A 264 6.43 -14.99 -19.13
C LYS A 264 4.91 -15.15 -19.09
N LEU A 265 4.35 -15.69 -17.99
CA LEU A 265 2.91 -15.81 -17.77
C LEU A 265 2.21 -14.44 -17.87
N SER A 266 2.79 -13.40 -17.25
CA SER A 266 2.20 -12.07 -17.29
C SER A 266 2.12 -11.48 -18.69
N ASN A 267 3.09 -11.79 -19.55
CA ASN A 267 3.13 -11.33 -20.93
C ASN A 267 2.08 -12.01 -21.79
N PHE A 268 1.82 -13.31 -21.58
CA PHE A 268 0.75 -14.03 -22.30
C PHE A 268 -0.63 -13.43 -22.07
N LEU A 269 -0.89 -12.84 -20.91
CA LEU A 269 -2.16 -12.16 -20.62
C LEU A 269 -2.41 -10.92 -21.48
N SER A 270 -1.38 -10.46 -22.23
CA SER A 270 -1.52 -9.35 -23.19
C SER A 270 -2.14 -9.78 -24.51
N ASP A 271 -2.01 -11.03 -24.85
CA ASP A 271 -2.53 -11.54 -26.09
C ASP A 271 -4.07 -11.53 -26.04
N PRO A 272 -4.75 -10.79 -26.90
CA PRO A 272 -6.21 -10.72 -26.90
C PRO A 272 -6.87 -12.08 -27.18
N GLU A 273 -6.23 -12.95 -27.95
CA GLU A 273 -6.76 -14.24 -28.38
C GLU A 273 -6.76 -15.30 -27.27
N ILE A 274 -5.92 -15.15 -26.25
CA ILE A 274 -5.84 -16.13 -25.14
C ILE A 274 -7.10 -16.07 -24.29
N ASN A 275 -7.83 -17.17 -24.22
CA ASN A 275 -8.93 -17.36 -23.29
C ASN A 275 -8.44 -17.91 -21.94
N PHE A 276 -9.35 -18.02 -20.96
CA PHE A 276 -9.00 -18.47 -19.60
C PHE A 276 -8.49 -19.92 -19.57
N SER A 277 -9.08 -20.81 -20.37
CA SER A 277 -8.66 -22.23 -20.43
C SER A 277 -7.26 -22.38 -21.02
N ASP A 278 -6.94 -21.63 -22.07
CA ASP A 278 -5.61 -21.63 -22.69
C ASP A 278 -4.56 -21.13 -21.68
N PHE A 279 -4.91 -20.11 -20.90
CA PHE A 279 -4.04 -19.59 -19.88
C PHE A 279 -3.77 -20.61 -18.75
N GLU A 280 -4.79 -21.33 -18.27
CA GLU A 280 -4.60 -22.41 -17.30
C GLU A 280 -3.79 -23.58 -17.85
N MET A 281 -4.00 -23.95 -19.12
CA MET A 281 -3.15 -24.96 -19.77
C MET A 281 -1.70 -24.53 -19.84
N LEU A 282 -1.43 -23.26 -20.12
CA LEU A 282 -0.09 -22.71 -20.14
C LEU A 282 0.56 -22.74 -18.76
N ILE A 283 -0.16 -22.30 -17.69
CA ILE A 283 0.33 -22.38 -16.31
C ILE A 283 0.71 -23.82 -15.98
N ARG A 284 -0.15 -24.78 -16.30
CA ARG A 284 0.10 -26.22 -16.04
C ARG A 284 1.32 -26.74 -16.81
N LYS A 285 1.50 -26.30 -18.07
CA LYS A 285 2.69 -26.66 -18.85
C LYS A 285 3.95 -26.13 -18.19
N ILE A 286 3.99 -24.83 -17.85
CA ILE A 286 5.15 -24.19 -17.22
C ILE A 286 5.45 -24.80 -15.84
N ALA A 287 4.41 -25.16 -15.08
CA ALA A 287 4.59 -25.84 -13.78
C ALA A 287 5.26 -27.20 -13.86
N ASN A 288 5.27 -27.87 -15.04
CA ASN A 288 6.02 -29.09 -15.28
C ASN A 288 7.50 -28.82 -15.68
N GLU A 289 7.80 -27.59 -16.11
CA GLU A 289 9.10 -27.20 -16.64
C GLU A 289 9.93 -26.38 -15.63
N ASP A 290 9.25 -25.66 -14.70
CA ASP A 290 9.87 -24.71 -13.78
C ASP A 290 9.21 -24.75 -12.41
N GLU A 291 10.00 -25.07 -11.37
CA GLU A 291 9.54 -25.20 -9.99
C GLU A 291 9.02 -23.89 -9.35
N ARG A 292 9.31 -22.75 -9.96
CA ARG A 292 8.80 -21.44 -9.51
C ARG A 292 7.30 -21.28 -9.76
N ILE A 293 6.71 -22.13 -10.61
CA ILE A 293 5.28 -22.17 -10.87
C ILE A 293 4.73 -23.50 -10.35
N VAL A 294 3.72 -23.44 -9.51
CA VAL A 294 3.10 -24.63 -8.92
C VAL A 294 1.62 -24.68 -9.29
N TRP A 295 1.20 -25.78 -9.95
CA TRP A 295 -0.20 -26.09 -10.15
C TRP A 295 -0.74 -26.81 -8.93
N ALA A 296 -1.48 -26.13 -8.07
CA ALA A 296 -1.93 -26.63 -6.79
C ALA A 296 -3.43 -26.98 -6.80
N GLN A 297 -3.79 -28.15 -6.26
CA GLN A 297 -5.20 -28.51 -6.08
C GLN A 297 -5.80 -28.03 -4.76
N ARG A 298 -4.97 -27.60 -3.82
CA ARG A 298 -5.38 -27.12 -2.49
C ARG A 298 -4.63 -25.86 -2.13
N VAL A 299 -5.27 -25.03 -1.34
CA VAL A 299 -4.60 -23.90 -0.69
C VAL A 299 -3.64 -24.47 0.36
N ASN A 300 -2.39 -24.09 0.31
CA ASN A 300 -1.40 -24.44 1.33
C ASN A 300 -1.60 -23.54 2.55
N VAL A 301 -2.05 -24.14 3.66
CA VAL A 301 -2.40 -23.40 4.88
C VAL A 301 -1.17 -22.85 5.60
N ASP A 302 -0.04 -23.55 5.54
CA ASP A 302 1.19 -23.09 6.19
C ASP A 302 1.73 -21.82 5.51
N LEU A 303 1.65 -21.75 4.17
CA LEU A 303 1.98 -20.53 3.43
C LEU A 303 1.05 -19.37 3.77
N MET A 304 -0.24 -19.61 4.07
CA MET A 304 -1.18 -18.53 4.44
C MET A 304 -0.75 -17.77 5.70
N SER A 305 0.08 -18.36 6.55
CA SER A 305 0.62 -17.69 7.75
C SER A 305 1.68 -16.63 7.43
N ARG A 306 2.29 -16.65 6.27
CA ARG A 306 3.36 -15.74 5.83
C ARG A 306 3.01 -14.96 4.56
N SER A 307 2.25 -15.57 3.67
CA SER A 307 1.84 -15.01 2.38
C SER A 307 0.35 -15.24 2.15
N PRO A 308 -0.42 -14.20 1.84
CA PRO A 308 -1.87 -14.34 1.67
C PRO A 308 -2.24 -15.15 0.44
N VAL A 309 -3.44 -15.74 0.48
CA VAL A 309 -4.12 -16.19 -0.74
C VAL A 309 -4.76 -14.98 -1.42
N LEU A 310 -4.45 -14.76 -2.68
CA LEU A 310 -5.04 -13.69 -3.48
C LEU A 310 -6.34 -14.14 -4.13
N VAL A 311 -7.41 -13.40 -3.87
CA VAL A 311 -8.78 -13.69 -4.34
C VAL A 311 -9.40 -12.46 -5.00
N TRP A 312 -10.41 -12.66 -5.83
CA TRP A 312 -11.15 -11.55 -6.41
C TRP A 312 -12.24 -11.04 -5.46
N ARG A 313 -13.09 -11.95 -4.94
CA ARG A 313 -14.31 -11.59 -4.20
C ARG A 313 -14.08 -11.52 -2.70
N ASN A 314 -14.70 -10.52 -2.05
CA ASN A 314 -14.63 -10.38 -0.60
C ASN A 314 -15.21 -11.58 0.14
N ALA A 315 -16.33 -12.15 -0.34
CA ALA A 315 -16.92 -13.36 0.24
C ALA A 315 -15.96 -14.56 0.22
N THR A 316 -15.18 -14.74 -0.85
CA THR A 316 -14.13 -15.78 -0.91
C THR A 316 -13.03 -15.51 0.11
N ARG A 317 -12.61 -14.25 0.25
CA ARG A 317 -11.61 -13.84 1.25
C ARG A 317 -12.06 -14.20 2.67
N ILE A 318 -13.26 -13.78 3.06
CA ILE A 318 -13.84 -14.07 4.39
C ILE A 318 -13.90 -15.57 4.64
N ARG A 319 -14.40 -16.34 3.67
CA ARG A 319 -14.48 -17.80 3.78
C ARG A 319 -13.12 -18.46 3.99
N LEU A 320 -12.08 -18.02 3.27
CA LEU A 320 -10.72 -18.58 3.42
C LEU A 320 -10.07 -18.19 4.75
N ILE A 321 -10.30 -16.99 5.25
CA ILE A 321 -9.84 -16.55 6.57
C ILE A 321 -10.46 -17.44 7.66
N ASN A 322 -11.78 -17.64 7.62
CA ASN A 322 -12.48 -18.48 8.61
C ASN A 322 -12.03 -19.94 8.51
N ALA A 323 -11.82 -20.46 7.29
CA ALA A 323 -11.29 -21.81 7.10
C ALA A 323 -9.85 -21.94 7.65
N PHE A 324 -8.98 -20.95 7.44
CA PHE A 324 -7.64 -20.91 8.03
C PHE A 324 -7.70 -20.97 9.55
N ARG A 325 -8.49 -20.11 10.17
CA ARG A 325 -8.64 -20.08 11.64
C ARG A 325 -9.23 -21.38 12.19
N SER A 326 -10.22 -21.96 11.50
CA SER A 326 -10.82 -23.23 11.87
C SER A 326 -9.82 -24.39 11.83
N VAL A 327 -8.94 -24.45 10.81
CA VAL A 327 -7.93 -25.52 10.68
C VAL A 327 -6.90 -25.48 11.81
N TYR A 328 -6.57 -24.28 12.30
CA TYR A 328 -5.69 -24.10 13.47
C TYR A 328 -6.43 -24.12 14.81
N ASN A 329 -7.74 -24.35 14.85
CA ASN A 329 -8.59 -24.28 16.04
C ASN A 329 -8.47 -22.93 16.76
N ALA A 330 -8.37 -21.84 16.01
CA ALA A 330 -8.27 -20.49 16.56
C ALA A 330 -9.57 -20.10 17.28
N PRO A 331 -9.50 -19.54 18.51
CA PRO A 331 -10.68 -19.08 19.23
C PRO A 331 -11.35 -17.91 18.49
N ASN A 332 -12.69 -17.81 18.58
CA ASN A 332 -13.43 -16.74 17.89
C ASN A 332 -13.24 -15.36 18.54
N ASP A 333 -12.90 -15.32 19.81
CA ASP A 333 -12.82 -14.11 20.65
C ASP A 333 -11.42 -13.49 20.75
N ARG A 334 -10.41 -14.14 20.22
CA ARG A 334 -9.01 -13.67 20.30
C ARG A 334 -8.15 -14.20 19.17
N LEU A 335 -7.00 -13.56 18.96
CA LEU A 335 -5.95 -14.03 18.07
C LEU A 335 -5.09 -15.11 18.75
N MET A 336 -4.58 -16.04 17.95
CA MET A 336 -3.47 -16.90 18.31
C MET A 336 -2.13 -16.28 17.88
N GLU A 337 -1.06 -16.57 18.63
CA GLU A 337 0.29 -16.23 18.22
C GLU A 337 0.61 -16.86 16.85
N GLY A 338 1.21 -16.07 15.97
CA GLY A 338 1.51 -16.48 14.59
C GLY A 338 0.43 -16.15 13.56
N GLU A 339 -0.76 -15.67 13.96
CA GLU A 339 -1.76 -15.24 12.98
C GLU A 339 -1.25 -14.03 12.16
N PRO A 340 -1.37 -14.07 10.82
CA PRO A 340 -1.00 -12.97 9.96
C PRO A 340 -2.05 -11.86 9.99
N LEU A 341 -1.59 -10.63 10.02
CA LEU A 341 -2.43 -9.42 10.02
C LEU A 341 -1.96 -8.46 8.92
N ILE A 342 -2.88 -7.59 8.52
CA ILE A 342 -2.58 -6.45 7.65
C ILE A 342 -3.03 -5.18 8.37
N CYS A 343 -2.12 -4.23 8.50
CA CYS A 343 -2.45 -2.92 9.05
C CYS A 343 -3.37 -2.16 8.08
N ASP A 344 -4.55 -1.75 8.55
CA ASP A 344 -5.51 -0.96 7.74
C ASP A 344 -5.42 0.55 8.03
N GLY A 345 -4.66 0.92 9.04
CA GLY A 345 -4.38 2.31 9.40
C GLY A 345 -4.00 2.50 10.85
N LEU A 346 -3.65 3.73 11.20
CA LEU A 346 -3.33 4.16 12.57
C LEU A 346 -4.31 5.26 12.97
N GLU A 347 -5.19 4.96 13.92
CA GLU A 347 -6.09 5.91 14.55
C GLU A 347 -5.54 6.28 15.93
N LEU A 348 -4.79 7.38 15.99
CA LEU A 348 -4.18 7.90 17.21
C LEU A 348 -4.45 9.41 17.34
N PRO A 349 -4.67 9.91 18.57
CA PRO A 349 -4.85 11.34 18.82
C PRO A 349 -3.64 12.17 18.39
N LEU A 350 -3.85 13.47 18.18
CA LEU A 350 -2.81 14.42 17.76
C LEU A 350 -1.62 14.44 18.74
N LYS A 351 -1.85 14.45 20.04
CA LYS A 351 -0.78 14.39 21.05
C LYS A 351 0.08 13.13 20.98
N HIS A 352 -0.41 12.09 20.32
CA HIS A 352 0.36 10.88 20.03
C HIS A 352 1.07 10.91 18.68
N ARG A 353 1.17 12.08 18.03
CA ARG A 353 1.83 12.25 16.73
C ARG A 353 3.25 11.68 16.72
N LYS A 354 4.07 11.96 17.73
CA LYS A 354 5.43 11.38 17.83
C LYS A 354 5.40 9.86 17.83
N LYS A 355 4.45 9.26 18.53
CA LYS A 355 4.27 7.80 18.56
C LYS A 355 3.79 7.26 17.22
N ARG A 356 2.89 7.98 16.53
CA ARG A 356 2.46 7.63 15.19
C ARG A 356 3.63 7.64 14.20
N ILE A 357 4.44 8.70 14.22
CA ILE A 357 5.65 8.83 13.40
C ILE A 357 6.64 7.69 13.69
N ASP A 358 6.86 7.35 14.96
CA ASP A 358 7.71 6.22 15.35
C ASP A 358 7.19 4.89 14.79
N LEU A 359 5.90 4.60 14.95
CA LEU A 359 5.30 3.38 14.42
C LEU A 359 5.40 3.32 12.88
N GLU A 360 5.14 4.44 12.20
CA GLU A 360 5.26 4.53 10.74
C GLU A 360 6.72 4.39 10.28
N ALA A 361 7.67 5.00 10.97
CA ALA A 361 9.11 4.86 10.70
C ALA A 361 9.58 3.40 10.86
N ARG A 362 8.98 2.66 11.78
CA ARG A 362 9.20 1.23 11.98
C ARG A 362 8.40 0.35 11.02
N GLY A 363 7.82 0.93 9.98
CA GLY A 363 7.11 0.23 8.91
C GLY A 363 5.65 -0.11 9.19
N LEU A 364 5.08 0.26 10.36
CA LEU A 364 3.67 0.04 10.64
C LEU A 364 2.82 1.09 9.95
N THR A 365 2.57 0.90 8.68
CA THR A 365 1.77 1.76 7.82
C THR A 365 0.58 1.00 7.24
N LYS A 366 -0.41 1.72 6.69
CA LYS A 366 -1.54 1.07 6.01
C LYS A 366 -1.04 0.14 4.90
N GLY A 367 -1.49 -1.13 4.93
CA GLY A 367 -1.05 -2.20 4.03
C GLY A 367 0.17 -2.99 4.52
N ALA A 368 0.79 -2.63 5.65
CA ALA A 368 1.91 -3.41 6.20
C ALA A 368 1.47 -4.82 6.61
N ASN A 369 2.28 -5.81 6.24
CA ASN A 369 2.11 -7.19 6.71
C ASN A 369 2.68 -7.32 8.11
N VAL A 370 1.93 -7.94 9.00
CA VAL A 370 2.27 -8.04 10.41
C VAL A 370 1.96 -9.45 10.91
N ILE A 371 2.76 -9.97 11.82
CA ILE A 371 2.48 -11.23 12.52
C ILE A 371 2.18 -10.92 13.98
N TYR A 372 1.11 -11.49 14.50
CA TYR A 372 0.75 -11.36 15.91
C TYR A 372 1.64 -12.23 16.78
N LEU A 373 2.36 -11.62 17.73
CA LEU A 373 3.27 -12.30 18.65
C LEU A 373 2.70 -12.50 20.07
N GLY A 374 1.44 -12.13 20.27
CA GLY A 374 0.78 -12.24 21.57
C GLY A 374 0.33 -10.90 22.17
N PRO A 375 -0.31 -10.93 23.35
CA PRO A 375 -0.76 -9.73 24.03
C PRO A 375 0.42 -8.87 24.47
N GLY A 376 0.22 -7.55 24.46
CA GLY A 376 1.17 -6.59 25.01
C GLY A 376 1.11 -6.49 26.55
N LYS A 377 2.05 -5.75 27.12
CA LYS A 377 2.08 -5.50 28.59
C LYS A 377 0.89 -4.67 29.09
N LYS A 378 0.29 -3.85 28.24
CA LYS A 378 -0.86 -3.00 28.57
C LYS A 378 -2.13 -3.59 27.93
N ALA A 379 -3.27 -3.44 28.61
CA ALA A 379 -4.55 -3.83 28.06
C ALA A 379 -4.80 -3.15 26.70
N GLY A 380 -5.32 -3.91 25.73
CA GLY A 380 -5.55 -3.42 24.36
C GLY A 380 -4.29 -3.26 23.49
N PHE A 381 -3.11 -3.65 24.00
CA PHE A 381 -1.88 -3.67 23.21
C PHE A 381 -1.56 -5.06 22.70
N SER A 382 -1.02 -5.13 21.48
CA SER A 382 -0.48 -6.36 20.89
C SER A 382 1.03 -6.24 20.70
N ARG A 383 1.74 -7.33 20.88
CA ARG A 383 3.10 -7.51 20.40
C ARG A 383 3.02 -7.98 18.96
N LEU A 384 3.79 -7.33 18.09
CA LEU A 384 3.68 -7.46 16.65
C LEU A 384 5.07 -7.58 16.03
N PHE A 385 5.17 -8.37 14.97
CA PHE A 385 6.31 -8.42 14.09
C PHE A 385 5.94 -7.80 12.74
N VAL A 386 6.56 -6.68 12.38
CA VAL A 386 6.32 -5.99 11.11
C VAL A 386 7.27 -6.57 10.05
N VAL A 387 6.71 -7.24 9.07
CA VAL A 387 7.49 -7.90 8.02
C VAL A 387 8.23 -6.87 7.17
N GLY A 388 9.54 -7.08 6.99
CA GLY A 388 10.40 -6.18 6.20
C GLY A 388 10.84 -4.89 6.90
N SER A 389 10.61 -4.76 8.22
CA SER A 389 11.12 -3.64 9.02
C SER A 389 12.53 -3.93 9.54
N GLU A 390 13.39 -2.91 9.61
CA GLU A 390 14.69 -3.01 10.28
C GLU A 390 14.57 -3.25 11.81
N SER A 391 13.49 -2.77 12.41
CA SER A 391 13.14 -2.99 13.81
C SER A 391 11.78 -3.65 13.93
N PRO A 392 11.66 -4.95 13.58
CA PRO A 392 10.38 -5.59 13.30
C PRO A 392 9.48 -5.78 14.52
N ILE A 393 10.05 -5.97 15.72
CA ILE A 393 9.26 -6.24 16.92
C ILE A 393 8.84 -4.93 17.59
N LEU A 394 7.53 -4.72 17.68
CA LEU A 394 6.97 -3.55 18.37
C LEU A 394 5.72 -3.92 19.17
N SER A 395 5.28 -2.98 20.03
CA SER A 395 4.01 -3.08 20.74
C SER A 395 3.14 -1.88 20.42
N ALA A 396 1.92 -2.12 19.98
CA ALA A 396 0.96 -1.08 19.64
C ALA A 396 -0.43 -1.39 20.23
N ALA A 397 -1.18 -0.33 20.57
CA ALA A 397 -2.60 -0.44 20.83
C ALA A 397 -3.26 -0.91 19.54
N SER A 398 -4.08 -1.96 19.59
CA SER A 398 -4.54 -2.69 18.43
C SER A 398 -6.05 -2.83 18.40
N ILE A 399 -6.63 -2.51 17.25
CA ILE A 399 -8.02 -2.82 16.90
C ILE A 399 -7.95 -3.95 15.89
N VAL A 400 -8.50 -5.11 16.21
CA VAL A 400 -8.45 -6.26 15.32
C VAL A 400 -9.84 -6.57 14.81
N LYS A 401 -9.99 -6.58 13.48
CA LYS A 401 -11.25 -6.90 12.80
C LYS A 401 -11.12 -8.23 12.08
N ILE A 402 -11.96 -9.21 12.48
CA ILE A 402 -12.09 -10.50 11.80
C ILE A 402 -13.53 -10.60 11.33
N GLU A 403 -13.70 -10.51 10.02
CA GLU A 403 -15.02 -10.56 9.40
C GLU A 403 -15.58 -11.99 9.42
N LEU A 404 -16.82 -12.12 9.88
CA LEU A 404 -17.61 -13.34 9.81
C LEU A 404 -18.67 -13.22 8.70
N PRO A 405 -19.15 -14.33 8.11
CA PRO A 405 -20.04 -14.27 6.94
C PRO A 405 -21.36 -13.50 7.12
N ASN A 406 -21.82 -13.30 8.35
CA ASN A 406 -23.14 -12.73 8.66
C ASN A 406 -23.09 -11.57 9.67
N GLU A 407 -21.92 -10.98 9.93
CA GLU A 407 -21.77 -9.88 10.89
C GLU A 407 -21.19 -8.63 10.20
N ASP A 408 -21.86 -7.49 10.38
CA ASP A 408 -21.46 -6.22 9.74
C ASP A 408 -20.16 -5.63 10.33
N GLU A 409 -19.87 -5.86 11.61
CA GLU A 409 -18.61 -5.44 12.25
C GLU A 409 -18.10 -6.49 13.24
N PRO A 410 -17.51 -7.59 12.79
CA PRO A 410 -16.90 -8.56 13.67
C PRO A 410 -15.63 -8.01 14.30
N PHE A 411 -15.56 -8.09 15.59
CA PHE A 411 -14.57 -7.42 16.39
C PHE A 411 -14.03 -8.36 17.48
N ILE A 412 -12.74 -8.36 17.70
CA ILE A 412 -12.14 -9.08 18.83
C ILE A 412 -12.25 -8.22 20.08
N PRO A 413 -13.00 -8.66 21.12
CA PRO A 413 -13.45 -7.83 22.26
C PRO A 413 -12.34 -7.17 23.08
N PHE A 414 -11.14 -7.73 23.08
CA PHE A 414 -10.00 -7.23 23.89
C PHE A 414 -9.13 -6.20 23.16
N ALA A 415 -9.45 -5.88 21.93
CA ALA A 415 -8.74 -4.84 21.20
C ALA A 415 -9.12 -3.45 21.74
N ALA A 416 -8.20 -2.52 21.67
CA ALA A 416 -8.49 -1.11 21.91
C ALA A 416 -9.43 -0.58 20.82
N LYS A 417 -10.26 0.41 21.14
CA LYS A 417 -11.07 1.12 20.13
C LYS A 417 -10.29 2.22 19.40
N MET A 418 -9.04 2.46 19.81
CA MET A 418 -8.13 3.43 19.23
C MET A 418 -6.72 2.86 19.19
N GLY A 419 -6.03 2.99 18.06
CA GLY A 419 -4.69 2.43 17.85
C GLY A 419 -4.43 2.05 16.39
N ALA A 420 -3.63 1.03 16.19
CA ALA A 420 -3.45 0.41 14.87
C ALA A 420 -4.62 -0.52 14.57
N ILE A 421 -5.21 -0.35 13.38
CA ILE A 421 -6.31 -1.21 12.92
C ILE A 421 -5.72 -2.34 12.12
N PHE A 422 -6.16 -3.56 12.39
CA PHE A 422 -5.73 -4.76 11.71
C PHE A 422 -6.88 -5.57 11.15
N LEU A 423 -6.71 -6.00 9.91
CA LEU A 423 -7.51 -7.04 9.27
C LEU A 423 -6.72 -8.34 9.27
N HIS A 424 -7.40 -9.48 9.19
CA HIS A 424 -6.72 -10.75 9.08
C HIS A 424 -6.02 -10.89 7.72
N GLY A 425 -4.74 -11.33 7.74
CA GLY A 425 -3.85 -11.28 6.59
C GLY A 425 -3.74 -12.58 5.78
N SER A 426 -4.38 -13.69 6.16
CA SER A 426 -4.23 -14.98 5.47
C SER A 426 -4.84 -15.03 4.06
N ALA A 427 -5.79 -14.16 3.76
CA ALA A 427 -6.35 -13.98 2.43
C ALA A 427 -6.63 -12.49 2.15
N VAL A 428 -6.38 -12.04 0.93
CA VAL A 428 -6.49 -10.63 0.52
C VAL A 428 -7.12 -10.54 -0.86
N THR A 429 -7.94 -9.52 -1.10
CA THR A 429 -8.43 -9.29 -2.46
C THR A 429 -7.32 -8.76 -3.35
N ILE A 430 -7.33 -9.16 -4.63
CA ILE A 430 -6.33 -8.75 -5.63
C ILE A 430 -6.25 -7.22 -5.72
N HIS A 431 -7.38 -6.51 -5.58
CA HIS A 431 -7.41 -5.04 -5.54
C HIS A 431 -6.59 -4.48 -4.35
N LYS A 432 -6.76 -5.05 -3.15
CA LYS A 432 -5.97 -4.63 -1.97
C LYS A 432 -4.51 -5.09 -2.02
N ALA A 433 -4.18 -6.07 -2.87
CA ALA A 433 -2.82 -6.55 -3.07
C ALA A 433 -2.00 -5.67 -4.03
N GLN A 434 -2.63 -4.72 -4.74
CA GLN A 434 -1.90 -3.77 -5.59
C GLN A 434 -0.86 -2.99 -4.77
N GLY A 435 0.31 -2.75 -5.36
CA GLY A 435 1.45 -2.15 -4.67
C GLY A 435 2.11 -3.06 -3.62
N SER A 436 1.70 -4.33 -3.50
CA SER A 436 2.28 -5.31 -2.60
C SER A 436 3.11 -6.35 -3.35
N GLN A 437 4.07 -6.98 -2.67
CA GLN A 437 4.83 -8.11 -3.20
C GLN A 437 5.13 -9.09 -2.07
N TRP A 438 5.23 -10.38 -2.39
CA TRP A 438 5.61 -11.46 -1.47
C TRP A 438 6.53 -12.41 -2.20
N GLU A 439 7.42 -13.06 -1.49
CA GLU A 439 8.29 -14.09 -2.05
C GLU A 439 7.47 -15.21 -2.70
N HIS A 440 6.48 -15.71 -1.98
CA HIS A 440 5.56 -16.74 -2.44
C HIS A 440 4.13 -16.19 -2.49
N VAL A 441 3.37 -16.50 -3.54
CA VAL A 441 1.97 -16.07 -3.68
C VAL A 441 1.10 -17.24 -4.08
N GLN A 442 -0.01 -17.40 -3.40
CA GLN A 442 -1.07 -18.31 -3.80
C GLN A 442 -2.20 -17.52 -4.49
N VAL A 443 -2.49 -17.81 -5.75
CA VAL A 443 -3.59 -17.20 -6.50
C VAL A 443 -4.75 -18.17 -6.59
N PHE A 444 -5.92 -17.75 -6.14
CA PHE A 444 -7.12 -18.60 -6.18
C PHE A 444 -7.76 -18.55 -7.57
N GLY A 445 -7.33 -19.44 -8.47
CA GLY A 445 -7.73 -19.51 -9.88
C GLY A 445 -9.23 -19.64 -10.09
N ALA A 446 -9.94 -20.34 -9.20
CA ALA A 446 -11.41 -20.46 -9.29
C ALA A 446 -12.14 -19.11 -9.18
N ASP A 447 -11.59 -18.14 -8.45
CA ASP A 447 -12.16 -16.78 -8.38
C ASP A 447 -11.86 -15.98 -9.68
N ILE A 448 -10.68 -16.19 -10.26
CA ILE A 448 -10.34 -15.61 -11.57
C ILE A 448 -11.23 -16.20 -12.67
N TYR A 449 -11.48 -17.52 -12.62
CA TYR A 449 -12.46 -18.17 -13.51
C TYR A 449 -13.86 -17.54 -13.38
N ALA A 450 -14.31 -17.31 -12.14
CA ALA A 450 -15.60 -16.63 -11.92
C ALA A 450 -15.63 -15.23 -12.56
N ALA A 451 -14.53 -14.50 -12.54
CA ALA A 451 -14.42 -13.22 -13.24
C ALA A 451 -14.47 -13.39 -14.76
N ALA A 452 -13.84 -14.45 -15.32
CA ALA A 452 -13.87 -14.74 -16.74
C ALA A 452 -15.32 -15.01 -17.24
N GLN A 453 -16.13 -15.68 -16.41
CA GLN A 453 -17.54 -15.95 -16.74
C GLN A 453 -18.43 -14.70 -16.79
N THR A 454 -17.98 -13.58 -16.23
CA THR A 454 -18.76 -12.32 -16.29
C THR A 454 -18.65 -11.61 -17.63
N ASN A 455 -17.69 -11.98 -18.47
CA ASN A 455 -17.34 -11.30 -19.72
C ASN A 455 -17.10 -9.79 -19.57
N ARG A 456 -16.82 -9.33 -18.36
CA ARG A 456 -16.55 -7.92 -18.06
C ARG A 456 -15.22 -7.50 -18.66
N VAL A 457 -15.22 -6.32 -19.31
CA VAL A 457 -14.05 -5.69 -19.92
C VAL A 457 -13.77 -4.37 -19.19
N GLU A 458 -12.51 -4.12 -18.84
CA GLU A 458 -12.04 -2.88 -18.23
C GLU A 458 -10.82 -2.35 -19.00
N ALA A 459 -10.86 -1.08 -19.39
CA ALA A 459 -9.81 -0.43 -20.20
C ALA A 459 -9.34 -1.30 -21.40
N GLY A 460 -10.29 -1.87 -22.13
CA GLY A 460 -10.03 -2.65 -23.35
C GLY A 460 -9.52 -4.09 -23.14
N LEU A 461 -9.38 -4.55 -21.89
CA LEU A 461 -8.98 -5.94 -21.57
C LEU A 461 -10.03 -6.63 -20.71
N PRO A 462 -10.26 -7.93 -20.89
CA PRO A 462 -11.10 -8.73 -20.00
C PRO A 462 -10.66 -8.60 -18.55
N LEU A 463 -11.60 -8.38 -17.61
CA LEU A 463 -11.33 -8.20 -16.18
C LEU A 463 -10.47 -9.33 -15.61
N TRP A 464 -10.76 -10.60 -15.98
CA TRP A 464 -10.01 -11.74 -15.49
C TRP A 464 -8.51 -11.68 -15.85
N LYS A 465 -8.17 -11.14 -17.03
CA LYS A 465 -6.76 -10.97 -17.45
C LYS A 465 -6.05 -9.97 -16.56
N ARG A 466 -6.71 -8.86 -16.21
CA ARG A 466 -6.17 -7.85 -15.30
C ARG A 466 -6.01 -8.40 -13.89
N LEU A 467 -7.02 -9.13 -13.40
CA LEU A 467 -6.95 -9.80 -12.09
C LEU A 467 -5.81 -10.82 -12.05
N ALA A 468 -5.71 -11.69 -13.06
CA ALA A 468 -4.63 -12.66 -13.17
C ALA A 468 -3.26 -11.96 -13.23
N TYR A 469 -3.12 -10.93 -14.08
CA TYR A 469 -1.88 -10.16 -14.21
C TYR A 469 -1.44 -9.55 -12.88
N VAL A 470 -2.34 -8.82 -12.21
CA VAL A 470 -2.01 -8.22 -10.91
C VAL A 470 -1.64 -9.30 -9.90
N ALA A 471 -2.41 -10.38 -9.82
CA ALA A 471 -2.18 -11.43 -8.83
C ALA A 471 -0.83 -12.13 -9.03
N ILE A 472 -0.50 -12.56 -10.27
CA ILE A 472 0.74 -13.29 -10.52
C ILE A 472 1.98 -12.40 -10.40
N THR A 473 1.88 -11.11 -10.77
CA THR A 473 2.98 -10.16 -10.63
C THR A 473 3.26 -9.74 -9.18
N ARG A 474 2.48 -10.23 -8.20
CA ARG A 474 2.77 -10.04 -6.76
C ARG A 474 3.82 -11.03 -6.25
N ALA A 475 4.04 -12.16 -6.95
CA ALA A 475 5.06 -13.14 -6.58
C ALA A 475 6.45 -12.68 -7.02
N GLN A 476 7.41 -12.73 -6.10
CA GLN A 476 8.82 -12.44 -6.37
C GLN A 476 9.58 -13.70 -6.78
N GLU A 477 9.34 -14.81 -6.09
CA GLU A 477 10.08 -16.06 -6.27
C GLU A 477 9.19 -17.21 -6.76
N LYS A 478 8.03 -17.42 -6.13
CA LYS A 478 7.21 -18.60 -6.41
C LYS A 478 5.73 -18.30 -6.46
N LEU A 479 5.07 -18.82 -7.49
CA LEU A 479 3.65 -18.67 -7.75
C LEU A 479 2.94 -20.03 -7.63
N TYR A 480 1.89 -20.06 -6.82
CA TYR A 480 0.98 -21.20 -6.69
C TYR A 480 -0.36 -20.85 -7.33
N TRP A 481 -0.74 -21.51 -8.40
CA TRP A 481 -2.07 -21.39 -9.00
C TRP A 481 -2.98 -22.45 -8.39
N VAL A 482 -3.92 -21.99 -7.56
CA VAL A 482 -4.78 -22.88 -6.76
C VAL A 482 -6.13 -23.06 -7.45
N THR A 483 -6.48 -24.31 -7.77
CA THR A 483 -7.69 -24.63 -8.53
C THR A 483 -8.92 -24.97 -7.67
N ARG A 484 -8.75 -25.36 -6.40
CA ARG A 484 -9.83 -25.73 -5.48
C ARG A 484 -9.74 -25.02 -4.13
N SER A 485 -10.88 -24.80 -3.49
CA SER A 485 -10.97 -24.06 -2.21
C SER A 485 -10.63 -24.88 -0.96
N ARG A 486 -10.29 -26.14 -1.07
CA ARG A 486 -9.90 -26.94 0.08
C ARG A 486 -8.51 -26.55 0.57
N LEU A 487 -8.36 -26.40 1.89
CA LEU A 487 -7.07 -26.16 2.51
C LEU A 487 -6.30 -27.48 2.69
N SER A 488 -4.99 -27.43 2.66
CA SER A 488 -4.14 -28.55 3.12
C SER A 488 -4.32 -28.75 4.62
N LYS A 489 -3.86 -29.87 5.15
CA LYS A 489 -3.65 -29.99 6.59
C LYS A 489 -2.42 -29.17 6.97
N PRO A 490 -2.39 -28.50 8.15
CA PRO A 490 -1.21 -27.82 8.63
C PRO A 490 -0.11 -28.85 8.94
N SER A 491 1.14 -28.47 8.74
CA SER A 491 2.31 -29.28 9.10
C SER A 491 2.56 -29.29 10.61
N GLY A 492 2.09 -28.28 11.33
CA GLY A 492 2.22 -28.10 12.76
C GLY A 492 1.39 -26.90 13.26
N PRO A 493 1.59 -26.49 14.52
CA PRO A 493 1.03 -25.24 15.01
C PRO A 493 1.62 -24.03 14.26
N LEU A 494 0.99 -22.85 14.39
CA LEU A 494 1.57 -21.60 13.85
C LEU A 494 2.92 -21.36 14.54
N ASP A 495 4.00 -21.41 13.76
CA ASP A 495 5.36 -21.23 14.26
C ASP A 495 5.79 -19.77 14.17
N ILE A 496 6.34 -19.25 15.26
CA ILE A 496 6.92 -17.89 15.41
C ILE A 496 8.35 -17.95 16.00
N SER A 497 8.97 -19.12 16.05
CA SER A 497 10.31 -19.29 16.64
C SER A 497 11.38 -18.52 15.87
N ASP A 498 11.20 -18.37 14.56
CA ASP A 498 12.05 -17.60 13.67
C ASP A 498 11.87 -16.07 13.78
N LEU A 499 10.85 -15.61 14.53
CA LEU A 499 10.49 -14.21 14.68
C LEU A 499 10.77 -13.63 16.08
N LYS A 500 11.22 -14.45 17.02
CA LYS A 500 11.45 -14.05 18.42
C LYS A 500 12.89 -13.62 18.71
#